data_6bc161b8581af11b8a254e1d20ce44a1
#
_entry.id   6bc161b8581af11b8a254e1d20ce44a1
#
_cell.length_a   1.000
_cell.length_b   1.000
_cell.length_c   1.000
_cell.angle_alpha   90.00
_cell.angle_beta   90.00
_cell.angle_gamma   90.00
#
_symmetry.space_group_name_H-M   'P 1'
#
loop_
_entity.id
_entity.type
_entity.pdbx_description
1 polymer ?
#
loop_
_entity_poly.entity_id
_entity_poly.type
_entity_poly.pdbx_seq_one_letter_code
_entity_poly.pdbx_strand_id
1 'polypeptide(L)'
;QWASLCSLYIKSKHTYQDLINDFYDRNKHEEISLDRWFSLQAIKYPHGDERFVQKINSLKEHKSFNIENPNRGMSLIGSFCFANIYGFHSNDGSGYDFWAQNVMEIDRLNPQIASSLMKRAMDWKRLNKKYRVMFEKSLHKIESTQNLSINCREMLKVILFE
;
A
#
# COMPACT_ATOMS: atom_id res chain seq x y z
N GLN A 1 -21.17 6.61 2.40
CA GLN A 1 -20.37 6.82 3.63
C GLN A 1 -19.01 7.50 3.35
N TRP A 2 -18.31 7.22 2.24
CA TRP A 2 -17.04 7.88 1.87
C TRP A 2 -17.20 9.38 1.63
N ALA A 3 -18.21 9.76 0.84
CA ALA A 3 -18.53 11.16 0.58
C ALA A 3 -18.91 11.91 1.86
N SER A 4 -19.54 11.24 2.82
CA SER A 4 -19.92 11.82 4.11
C SER A 4 -18.71 12.12 5.00
N LEU A 5 -17.70 11.23 5.03
CA LEU A 5 -16.45 11.44 5.81
C LEU A 5 -15.64 12.61 5.21
N CYS A 6 -15.53 12.70 3.89
CA CYS A 6 -14.88 13.83 3.23
C CYS A 6 -15.65 15.14 3.44
N SER A 7 -16.98 15.11 3.41
CA SER A 7 -17.85 16.28 3.64
C SER A 7 -17.79 16.76 5.10
N LEU A 8 -17.72 15.84 6.06
CA LEU A 8 -17.56 16.15 7.48
C LEU A 8 -16.20 16.78 7.79
N TYR A 9 -15.14 16.34 7.10
CA TYR A 9 -13.81 16.94 7.22
C TYR A 9 -13.81 18.43 6.86
N ILE A 10 -14.54 18.82 5.81
CA ILE A 10 -14.58 20.21 5.33
C ILE A 10 -15.39 21.12 6.29
N LYS A 11 -16.30 20.56 7.10
CA LYS A 11 -17.24 21.31 7.94
C LYS A 11 -16.95 21.24 9.45
N SER A 12 -16.08 20.37 9.93
CA SER A 12 -15.87 20.16 11.36
C SER A 12 -14.61 20.83 11.88
N LYS A 13 -14.65 21.27 13.16
CA LYS A 13 -13.48 21.70 13.92
C LYS A 13 -12.55 20.54 14.30
N HIS A 14 -12.91 19.32 13.96
CA HIS A 14 -12.12 18.10 14.25
C HIS A 14 -11.07 17.88 13.19
N THR A 15 -9.91 17.40 13.60
CA THR A 15 -8.85 17.00 12.69
C THR A 15 -9.29 15.71 11.94
N TYR A 16 -8.70 15.49 10.76
CA TYR A 16 -8.90 14.22 10.04
C TYR A 16 -8.61 13.01 10.93
N GLN A 17 -7.61 13.11 11.81
CA GLN A 17 -7.25 12.02 12.71
C GLN A 17 -8.32 11.74 13.76
N ASP A 18 -8.98 12.75 14.28
CA ASP A 18 -10.07 12.58 15.24
C ASP A 18 -11.25 11.84 14.60
N LEU A 19 -11.58 12.18 13.35
CA LEU A 19 -12.63 11.50 12.59
C LEU A 19 -12.30 10.03 12.31
N ILE A 20 -11.06 9.72 11.97
CA ILE A 20 -10.58 8.36 11.74
C ILE A 20 -10.60 7.54 13.03
N ASN A 21 -10.21 8.14 14.15
CA ASN A 21 -10.24 7.48 15.45
C ASN A 21 -11.68 7.20 15.90
N ASP A 22 -12.58 8.17 15.78
CA ASP A 22 -14.02 7.99 16.09
C ASP A 22 -14.66 6.90 15.20
N PHE A 23 -14.31 6.88 13.90
CA PHE A 23 -14.75 5.82 12.99
C PHE A 23 -14.28 4.44 13.44
N TYR A 24 -13.01 4.32 13.85
CA TYR A 24 -12.45 3.08 14.37
C TYR A 24 -13.19 2.63 15.64
N ASP A 25 -13.33 3.52 16.61
CA ASP A 25 -13.94 3.16 17.91
C ASP A 25 -15.37 2.66 17.79
N ARG A 26 -16.13 3.24 16.86
CA ARG A 26 -17.53 2.83 16.61
C ARG A 26 -17.67 1.52 15.84
N ASN A 27 -16.68 1.21 14.96
CA ASN A 27 -16.87 0.17 13.94
C ASN A 27 -15.80 -0.94 13.98
N LYS A 28 -14.89 -0.94 14.97
CA LYS A 28 -13.77 -1.90 15.07
C LYS A 28 -14.18 -3.37 15.21
N HIS A 29 -15.47 -3.65 15.42
CA HIS A 29 -16.02 -5.01 15.52
C HIS A 29 -16.51 -5.55 14.17
N GLU A 30 -16.57 -4.70 13.15
CA GLU A 30 -17.01 -5.06 11.80
C GLU A 30 -15.81 -5.17 10.86
N GLU A 31 -15.59 -6.35 10.27
CA GLU A 31 -14.46 -6.63 9.38
C GLU A 31 -14.36 -5.65 8.20
N ILE A 32 -15.48 -5.38 7.51
CA ILE A 32 -15.50 -4.48 6.36
C ILE A 32 -15.18 -3.03 6.77
N SER A 33 -15.67 -2.60 7.92
CA SER A 33 -15.40 -1.26 8.45
C SER A 33 -13.94 -1.12 8.89
N LEU A 34 -13.37 -2.17 9.44
CA LEU A 34 -11.98 -2.23 9.81
C LEU A 34 -11.05 -2.18 8.59
N ASP A 35 -11.39 -2.89 7.51
CA ASP A 35 -10.69 -2.81 6.22
C ASP A 35 -10.73 -1.39 5.65
N ARG A 36 -11.88 -0.72 5.72
CA ARG A 36 -12.02 0.69 5.33
C ARG A 36 -11.16 1.62 6.17
N TRP A 37 -11.08 1.37 7.47
CA TRP A 37 -10.24 2.17 8.36
C TRP A 37 -8.75 2.07 7.96
N PHE A 38 -8.24 0.87 7.67
CA PHE A 38 -6.87 0.68 7.17
C PHE A 38 -6.66 1.40 5.84
N SER A 39 -7.62 1.31 4.91
CA SER A 39 -7.54 2.00 3.63
C SER A 39 -7.50 3.53 3.81
N LEU A 40 -8.31 4.09 4.71
CA LEU A 40 -8.32 5.52 5.02
C LEU A 40 -6.97 5.99 5.57
N GLN A 41 -6.33 5.20 6.43
CA GLN A 41 -5.00 5.49 6.96
C GLN A 41 -3.93 5.46 5.85
N ALA A 42 -4.04 4.52 4.91
CA ALA A 42 -3.08 4.34 3.84
C ALA A 42 -3.15 5.42 2.75
N ILE A 43 -4.33 5.96 2.50
CA ILE A 43 -4.57 6.96 1.45
C ILE A 43 -4.27 8.38 1.93
N LYS A 44 -4.27 8.61 3.26
CA LYS A 44 -4.09 9.95 3.82
C LYS A 44 -2.79 10.60 3.36
N TYR A 45 -2.93 11.83 2.90
CA TYR A 45 -1.85 12.74 2.60
C TYR A 45 -1.56 13.69 3.77
N PRO A 46 -0.37 13.67 4.32
CA PRO A 46 0.29 14.92 4.67
C PRO A 46 1.27 15.25 3.53
N HIS A 47 1.07 16.37 2.85
CA HIS A 47 2.07 16.91 1.96
C HIS A 47 3.41 17.02 2.71
N GLY A 48 4.46 16.35 2.20
CA GLY A 48 5.83 16.51 2.69
C GLY A 48 6.23 15.67 3.91
N ASP A 49 5.46 14.70 4.37
CA ASP A 49 5.91 13.80 5.43
C ASP A 49 6.69 12.61 4.84
N GLU A 50 8.02 12.73 4.81
CA GLU A 50 8.94 11.68 4.36
C GLU A 50 8.84 10.39 5.22
N ARG A 51 8.20 10.47 6.41
CA ARG A 51 7.99 9.34 7.32
C ARG A 51 6.72 8.55 7.04
N PHE A 52 6.03 8.83 5.92
CA PHE A 52 4.74 8.20 5.64
C PHE A 52 4.83 6.68 5.52
N VAL A 53 5.87 6.16 4.86
CA VAL A 53 6.12 4.71 4.78
C VAL A 53 6.34 4.10 6.15
N GLN A 54 7.05 4.79 7.05
CA GLN A 54 7.23 4.35 8.44
C GLN A 54 5.89 4.25 9.18
N LYS A 55 5.00 5.21 8.95
CA LYS A 55 3.66 5.20 9.52
C LYS A 55 2.82 4.03 9.00
N ILE A 56 2.88 3.73 7.70
CA ILE A 56 2.21 2.55 7.13
C ILE A 56 2.79 1.27 7.74
N ASN A 57 4.10 1.17 7.90
CA ASN A 57 4.73 0.03 8.58
C ASN A 57 4.26 -0.11 10.04
N SER A 58 4.11 0.98 10.78
CA SER A 58 3.57 0.90 12.15
C SER A 58 2.11 0.41 12.20
N LEU A 59 1.33 0.62 11.16
CA LEU A 59 -0.02 0.08 11.06
C LEU A 59 -0.05 -1.44 10.81
N LYS A 60 1.02 -2.03 10.29
CA LYS A 60 1.17 -3.49 10.19
C LYS A 60 1.30 -4.13 11.57
N GLU A 61 1.78 -3.39 12.57
CA GLU A 61 1.87 -3.83 13.97
C GLU A 61 0.57 -3.62 14.77
N HIS A 62 -0.45 -3.05 14.12
CA HIS A 62 -1.73 -2.82 14.80
C HIS A 62 -2.42 -4.14 15.10
N LYS A 63 -2.94 -4.29 16.33
CA LYS A 63 -3.60 -5.53 16.83
C LYS A 63 -4.68 -6.12 15.93
N SER A 64 -5.31 -5.28 15.11
CA SER A 64 -6.36 -5.69 14.17
C SER A 64 -5.83 -5.92 12.75
N PHE A 65 -4.51 -5.76 12.52
CA PHE A 65 -3.91 -6.08 11.23
C PHE A 65 -3.57 -7.57 11.18
N ASN A 66 -3.88 -8.19 10.05
CA ASN A 66 -3.46 -9.55 9.74
C ASN A 66 -3.16 -9.63 8.25
N ILE A 67 -1.90 -9.85 7.89
CA ILE A 67 -1.47 -9.95 6.49
C ILE A 67 -1.97 -11.22 5.80
N GLU A 68 -2.27 -12.28 6.57
CA GLU A 68 -2.85 -13.52 6.05
C GLU A 68 -4.30 -13.33 5.57
N ASN A 69 -5.01 -12.33 6.09
CA ASN A 69 -6.31 -11.93 5.57
C ASN A 69 -6.11 -11.07 4.30
N PRO A 70 -6.48 -11.61 3.09
CA PRO A 70 -6.27 -10.91 1.84
C PRO A 70 -6.91 -9.52 1.77
N ASN A 71 -8.11 -9.37 2.31
CA ASN A 71 -8.82 -8.09 2.33
C ASN A 71 -8.09 -7.08 3.22
N ARG A 72 -7.62 -7.51 4.40
CA ARG A 72 -6.90 -6.67 5.34
C ARG A 72 -5.54 -6.24 4.77
N GLY A 73 -4.79 -7.16 4.18
CA GLY A 73 -3.53 -6.87 3.49
C GLY A 73 -3.71 -5.86 2.36
N MET A 74 -4.72 -6.07 1.49
CA MET A 74 -5.01 -5.16 0.38
C MET A 74 -5.60 -3.83 0.85
N SER A 75 -6.30 -3.78 1.97
CA SER A 75 -6.83 -2.54 2.53
C SER A 75 -5.74 -1.60 3.01
N LEU A 76 -4.67 -2.10 3.57
CA LEU A 76 -3.53 -1.28 4.00
C LEU A 76 -2.50 -1.14 2.86
N ILE A 77 -1.91 -2.25 2.46
CA ILE A 77 -0.76 -2.27 1.53
C ILE A 77 -1.21 -1.92 0.11
N GLY A 78 -2.28 -2.52 -0.37
CA GLY A 78 -2.85 -2.22 -1.68
C GLY A 78 -3.30 -0.77 -1.79
N SER A 79 -4.05 -0.26 -0.81
CA SER A 79 -4.49 1.15 -0.80
C SER A 79 -3.32 2.12 -0.80
N PHE A 80 -2.24 1.85 -0.06
CA PHE A 80 -1.02 2.65 -0.14
C PHE A 80 -0.43 2.62 -1.55
N CYS A 81 -0.21 1.44 -2.11
CA CYS A 81 0.46 1.31 -3.41
C CYS A 81 -0.34 1.90 -4.57
N PHE A 82 -1.68 1.77 -4.57
CA PHE A 82 -2.52 2.19 -5.70
C PHE A 82 -3.13 3.59 -5.55
N ALA A 83 -3.41 4.04 -4.34
CA ALA A 83 -4.13 5.28 -4.09
C ALA A 83 -3.29 6.40 -3.47
N ASN A 84 -2.18 6.10 -2.80
CA ASN A 84 -1.29 7.11 -2.25
C ASN A 84 -0.13 7.41 -3.21
N ILE A 85 -0.41 8.21 -4.24
CA ILE A 85 0.56 8.51 -5.31
C ILE A 85 1.85 9.14 -4.77
N TYR A 86 1.76 10.08 -3.82
CA TYR A 86 2.92 10.80 -3.28
C TYR A 86 3.77 9.93 -2.36
N GLY A 87 3.16 9.14 -1.48
CA GLY A 87 3.88 8.20 -0.64
C GLY A 87 4.53 7.08 -1.45
N PHE A 88 3.82 6.56 -2.45
CA PHE A 88 4.34 5.51 -3.33
C PHE A 88 5.51 6.02 -4.20
N HIS A 89 5.40 7.22 -4.77
CA HIS A 89 6.46 7.87 -5.54
C HIS A 89 7.28 8.85 -4.69
N SER A 90 7.62 8.44 -3.45
CA SER A 90 8.46 9.24 -2.56
C SER A 90 9.82 9.56 -3.19
N ASN A 91 10.36 10.73 -2.85
CA ASN A 91 11.61 11.24 -3.42
C ASN A 91 12.85 10.39 -3.11
N ASP A 92 12.79 9.59 -2.05
CA ASP A 92 13.83 8.69 -1.56
C ASP A 92 13.68 7.24 -2.06
N GLY A 93 12.57 6.92 -2.74
CA GLY A 93 12.25 5.58 -3.23
C GLY A 93 11.71 4.62 -2.17
N SER A 94 11.49 5.08 -0.94
CA SER A 94 10.99 4.23 0.17
C SER A 94 9.64 3.58 -0.13
N GLY A 95 8.77 4.24 -0.91
CA GLY A 95 7.51 3.67 -1.36
C GLY A 95 7.67 2.43 -2.27
N TYR A 96 8.67 2.43 -3.13
CA TYR A 96 8.99 1.27 -3.99
C TYR A 96 9.61 0.12 -3.20
N ASP A 97 10.49 0.45 -2.26
CA ASP A 97 11.07 -0.55 -1.36
C ASP A 97 10.00 -1.20 -0.47
N PHE A 98 9.07 -0.41 0.07
CA PHE A 98 7.92 -0.90 0.81
C PHE A 98 7.07 -1.85 -0.05
N TRP A 99 6.75 -1.45 -1.29
CA TRP A 99 5.99 -2.28 -2.22
C TRP A 99 6.69 -3.61 -2.48
N ALA A 100 7.98 -3.59 -2.82
CA ALA A 100 8.74 -4.80 -3.12
C ALA A 100 8.81 -5.76 -1.92
N GLN A 101 9.04 -5.25 -0.72
CA GLN A 101 9.05 -6.05 0.51
C GLN A 101 7.71 -6.74 0.76
N ASN A 102 6.61 -6.00 0.58
CA ASN A 102 5.28 -6.56 0.79
C ASN A 102 4.87 -7.54 -0.33
N VAL A 103 5.29 -7.33 -1.57
CA VAL A 103 5.13 -8.34 -2.64
C VAL A 103 5.80 -9.65 -2.24
N MET A 104 7.06 -9.61 -1.82
CA MET A 104 7.81 -10.80 -1.41
C MET A 104 7.23 -11.49 -0.17
N GLU A 105 6.73 -10.71 0.79
CA GLU A 105 6.08 -11.23 2.00
C GLU A 105 4.75 -11.91 1.67
N ILE A 106 3.89 -11.24 0.90
CA ILE A 106 2.57 -11.74 0.51
C ILE A 106 2.70 -12.93 -0.46
N ASP A 107 3.72 -12.98 -1.30
CA ASP A 107 3.92 -14.09 -2.24
C ASP A 107 4.06 -15.44 -1.54
N ARG A 108 4.64 -15.47 -0.36
CA ARG A 108 4.78 -16.68 0.47
C ARG A 108 3.44 -17.15 1.06
N LEU A 109 2.49 -16.25 1.21
CA LEU A 109 1.18 -16.50 1.82
C LEU A 109 0.09 -16.69 0.77
N ASN A 110 0.07 -15.82 -0.22
CA ASN A 110 -0.92 -15.80 -1.29
C ASN A 110 -0.33 -15.23 -2.59
N PRO A 111 0.20 -16.12 -3.47
CA PRO A 111 0.79 -15.72 -4.76
C PRO A 111 -0.12 -14.91 -5.67
N GLN A 112 -1.42 -15.16 -5.62
CA GLN A 112 -2.39 -14.45 -6.45
C GLN A 112 -2.56 -12.99 -6.01
N ILE A 113 -2.60 -12.75 -4.71
CA ILE A 113 -2.65 -11.38 -4.17
C ILE A 113 -1.34 -10.65 -4.45
N ALA A 114 -0.20 -11.31 -4.27
CA ALA A 114 1.11 -10.72 -4.57
C ALA A 114 1.23 -10.32 -6.05
N SER A 115 0.86 -11.21 -6.99
CA SER A 115 0.87 -10.88 -8.41
C SER A 115 -0.10 -9.75 -8.77
N SER A 116 -1.23 -9.64 -8.08
CA SER A 116 -2.15 -8.52 -8.23
C SER A 116 -1.54 -7.20 -7.74
N LEU A 117 -0.79 -7.22 -6.63
CA LEU A 117 -0.07 -6.05 -6.12
C LEU A 117 1.05 -5.63 -7.09
N MET A 118 1.67 -6.58 -7.80
CA MET A 118 2.70 -6.30 -8.82
C MET A 118 2.17 -5.52 -10.02
N LYS A 119 0.86 -5.53 -10.30
CA LYS A 119 0.26 -4.72 -11.37
C LYS A 119 0.51 -3.21 -11.20
N ARG A 120 0.86 -2.76 -9.98
CA ARG A 120 1.28 -1.37 -9.74
C ARG A 120 2.53 -0.98 -10.54
N ALA A 121 3.33 -1.96 -10.94
CA ALA A 121 4.56 -1.76 -11.71
C ALA A 121 4.37 -1.74 -13.24
N MET A 122 3.19 -1.98 -13.80
CA MET A 122 2.99 -2.10 -15.24
C MET A 122 3.46 -0.87 -16.04
N ASP A 123 3.28 0.31 -15.50
CA ASP A 123 3.66 1.58 -16.17
C ASP A 123 5.00 2.16 -15.69
N TRP A 124 5.84 1.40 -14.99
CA TRP A 124 7.07 1.92 -14.40
C TRP A 124 8.04 2.53 -15.42
N LYS A 125 8.08 2.00 -16.64
CA LYS A 125 8.94 2.51 -17.72
C LYS A 125 8.57 3.94 -18.16
N ARG A 126 7.32 4.38 -17.89
CA ARG A 126 6.83 5.74 -18.20
C ARG A 126 7.24 6.78 -17.14
N LEU A 127 7.77 6.36 -16.01
CA LEU A 127 8.27 7.26 -14.98
C LEU A 127 9.47 8.06 -15.48
N ASN A 128 9.66 9.27 -14.96
CA ASN A 128 10.87 10.02 -15.23
C ASN A 128 12.12 9.25 -14.75
N LYS A 129 13.29 9.59 -15.29
CA LYS A 129 14.55 8.87 -15.08
C LYS A 129 14.86 8.61 -13.60
N LYS A 130 14.63 9.60 -12.71
CA LYS A 130 14.92 9.48 -11.28
C LYS A 130 14.10 8.35 -10.64
N TYR A 131 12.78 8.39 -10.81
CA TYR A 131 11.88 7.41 -10.22
C TYR A 131 12.01 6.04 -10.88
N ARG A 132 12.25 6.00 -12.20
CA ARG A 132 12.46 4.76 -12.93
C ARG A 132 13.64 3.97 -12.39
N VAL A 133 14.80 4.61 -12.18
CA VAL A 133 15.99 3.95 -11.62
C VAL A 133 15.72 3.39 -10.20
N MET A 134 14.99 4.14 -9.38
CA MET A 134 14.65 3.66 -8.03
C MET A 134 13.65 2.49 -8.10
N PHE A 135 12.66 2.55 -8.98
CA PHE A 135 11.69 1.48 -9.17
C PHE A 135 12.34 0.20 -9.68
N GLU A 136 13.24 0.32 -10.68
CA GLU A 136 14.01 -0.78 -11.25
C GLU A 136 14.82 -1.54 -10.19
N LYS A 137 15.45 -0.83 -9.25
CA LYS A 137 16.12 -1.46 -8.11
C LYS A 137 15.17 -2.34 -7.28
N SER A 138 13.96 -1.88 -7.05
CA SER A 138 12.96 -2.63 -6.29
C SER A 138 12.42 -3.83 -7.08
N LEU A 139 12.30 -3.73 -8.40
CA LEU A 139 11.99 -4.87 -9.27
C LEU A 139 13.09 -5.94 -9.23
N HIS A 140 14.37 -5.54 -9.31
CA HIS A 140 15.49 -6.48 -9.18
C HIS A 140 15.58 -7.16 -7.80
N LYS A 141 15.14 -6.51 -6.73
CA LYS A 141 15.01 -7.16 -5.41
C LYS A 141 14.00 -8.31 -5.47
N ILE A 142 12.85 -8.12 -6.12
CA ILE A 142 11.86 -9.18 -6.31
C ILE A 142 12.44 -10.28 -7.18
N GLU A 143 13.08 -9.93 -8.30
CA GLU A 143 13.69 -10.88 -9.26
C GLU A 143 14.72 -11.79 -8.58
N SER A 144 15.55 -11.23 -7.72
CA SER A 144 16.61 -11.97 -7.00
C SER A 144 16.09 -12.83 -5.84
N THR A 145 14.79 -12.78 -5.55
CA THR A 145 14.20 -13.54 -4.45
C THR A 145 14.17 -15.03 -4.75
N GLN A 146 14.80 -15.82 -3.89
CA GLN A 146 14.70 -17.27 -3.97
C GLN A 146 13.27 -17.72 -3.69
N ASN A 147 12.79 -18.73 -4.42
CA ASN A 147 11.45 -19.32 -4.25
C ASN A 147 10.27 -18.37 -4.54
N LEU A 148 10.47 -17.37 -5.40
CA LEU A 148 9.35 -16.59 -5.92
C LEU A 148 8.33 -17.52 -6.62
N SER A 149 7.04 -17.34 -6.34
CA SER A 149 5.97 -18.15 -6.94
C SER A 149 5.93 -18.03 -8.47
N ILE A 150 5.29 -19.00 -9.13
CA ILE A 150 5.09 -18.98 -10.59
C ILE A 150 4.30 -17.71 -10.98
N ASN A 151 3.24 -17.38 -10.23
CA ASN A 151 2.41 -16.20 -10.49
C ASN A 151 3.22 -14.91 -10.50
N CYS A 152 4.07 -14.72 -9.50
CA CYS A 152 4.90 -13.51 -9.41
C CYS A 152 6.04 -13.52 -10.43
N ARG A 153 6.62 -14.67 -10.75
CA ARG A 153 7.64 -14.79 -11.82
C ARG A 153 7.08 -14.43 -13.20
N GLU A 154 5.90 -14.91 -13.53
CA GLU A 154 5.26 -14.58 -14.81
C GLU A 154 4.88 -13.09 -14.87
N MET A 155 4.31 -12.56 -13.80
CA MET A 155 4.00 -11.14 -13.73
C MET A 155 5.27 -10.27 -13.86
N LEU A 156 6.37 -10.69 -13.23
CA LEU A 156 7.65 -9.97 -13.32
C LEU A 156 8.20 -9.94 -14.76
N LYS A 157 8.07 -11.06 -15.50
CA LYS A 157 8.44 -11.11 -16.93
C LYS A 157 7.64 -10.10 -17.75
N VAL A 158 6.32 -10.05 -17.55
CA VAL A 158 5.46 -9.05 -18.22
C VAL A 158 5.94 -7.63 -17.91
N ILE A 159 6.18 -7.32 -16.64
CA ILE A 159 6.62 -5.99 -16.20
C ILE A 159 7.98 -5.58 -16.80
N LEU A 160 8.91 -6.51 -16.88
CA LEU A 160 10.29 -6.21 -17.34
C LEU A 160 10.41 -6.17 -18.86
N PHE A 161 9.67 -7.02 -19.58
CA PHE A 161 9.90 -7.25 -21.01
C PHE A 161 8.79 -6.71 -21.94
N GLU A 162 7.62 -6.43 -21.43
CA GLU A 162 6.55 -5.72 -22.16
C GLU A 162 6.49 -4.23 -21.78
#